data_e73f10323c40fa0bbfb7d944877e1fdb
#
_entry.id   e73f10323c40fa0bbfb7d944877e1fdb
#
_cell.length_a   1.000
_cell.length_b   1.000
_cell.length_c   1.000
_cell.angle_alpha   90.00
_cell.angle_beta   90.00
_cell.angle_gamma   90.00
#
_symmetry.space_group_name_H-M   'P 1'
#
loop_
_entity.id
_entity.type
_entity.pdbx_description
1 polymer ?
#
loop_
_entity_poly.entity_id
_entity_poly.type
_entity_poly.pdbx_seq_one_letter_code
_entity_poly.pdbx_strand_id
1 'polypeptide(L)' 'MRTRIKEFRAKQSLTQEKLAEMVGVRRETIVFLEQGKYNPSLKLAYNVAKVLKTTIDEIFIFDD' A
#
# COMPACT_ATOMS: atom_id res chain seq x y z
N MET A 1 -4.14 8.52 9.23
CA MET A 1 -4.57 7.75 8.02
C MET A 1 -4.58 6.28 8.34
N ARG A 2 -5.60 5.59 7.89
CA ARG A 2 -5.67 4.13 7.98
C ARG A 2 -5.52 3.55 6.59
N THR A 3 -5.07 2.30 6.50
CA THR A 3 -4.95 1.64 5.20
C THR A 3 -5.58 0.26 5.23
N ARG A 4 -5.93 -0.23 4.04
CA ARG A 4 -6.39 -1.59 3.85
C ARG A 4 -5.40 -2.39 2.98
N ILE A 5 -4.15 -1.94 2.96
CA ILE A 5 -3.11 -2.57 2.13
C ILE A 5 -2.91 -4.03 2.51
N LYS A 6 -2.81 -4.31 3.80
CA LYS A 6 -2.61 -5.68 4.28
C LYS A 6 -3.73 -6.61 3.83
N GLU A 7 -4.96 -6.11 3.89
CA GLU A 7 -6.14 -6.87 3.47
C GLU A 7 -6.06 -7.21 1.98
N PHE A 8 -5.76 -6.21 1.14
CA PHE A 8 -5.68 -6.43 -0.30
C PHE A 8 -4.45 -7.25 -0.69
N ARG A 9 -3.33 -7.10 0.05
CA ARG A 9 -2.18 -7.97 -0.14
C ARG A 9 -2.55 -9.44 0.08
N ALA A 10 -3.29 -9.70 1.14
CA ALA A 10 -3.70 -11.07 1.46
C ALA A 10 -4.53 -11.67 0.32
N LYS A 11 -5.41 -10.87 -0.28
CA LYS A 11 -6.21 -11.32 -1.41
C LYS A 11 -5.37 -11.71 -2.62
N GLN A 12 -4.19 -11.09 -2.77
CA GLN A 12 -3.28 -11.35 -3.88
C GLN A 12 -2.16 -12.32 -3.49
N SER A 13 -2.16 -12.82 -2.26
CA SER A 13 -1.11 -13.68 -1.73
C SER A 13 0.28 -13.03 -1.81
N LEU A 14 0.33 -11.72 -1.53
CA LEU A 14 1.57 -10.95 -1.60
C LEU A 14 2.12 -10.68 -0.21
N THR A 15 3.43 -10.88 -0.04
CA THR A 15 4.13 -10.45 1.17
C THR A 15 4.43 -8.95 1.07
N GLN A 16 4.77 -8.34 2.21
CA GLN A 16 5.23 -6.95 2.22
C GLN A 16 6.45 -6.77 1.33
N GLU A 17 7.39 -7.71 1.41
CA GLU A 17 8.62 -7.65 0.60
C GLU A 17 8.31 -7.72 -0.88
N LYS A 18 7.41 -8.61 -1.28
CA LYS A 18 7.06 -8.75 -2.69
C LYS A 18 6.34 -7.50 -3.21
N LEU A 19 5.42 -6.96 -2.44
CA LEU A 19 4.75 -5.71 -2.83
C LEU A 19 5.77 -4.59 -2.98
N ALA A 20 6.69 -4.46 -2.02
CA ALA A 20 7.73 -3.43 -2.07
C ALA A 20 8.56 -3.57 -3.35
N GLU A 21 8.97 -4.78 -3.68
CA GLU A 21 9.72 -5.06 -4.90
C GLU A 21 8.95 -4.62 -6.15
N MET A 22 7.66 -4.95 -6.18
CA MET A 22 6.82 -4.66 -7.35
C MET A 22 6.59 -3.16 -7.56
N VAL A 23 6.59 -2.37 -6.48
CA VAL A 23 6.40 -0.92 -6.60
C VAL A 23 7.70 -0.13 -6.47
N GLY A 24 8.84 -0.83 -6.34
CA GLY A 24 10.15 -0.19 -6.39
C GLY A 24 10.56 0.56 -5.14
N VAL A 25 10.13 0.10 -3.96
CA VAL A 25 10.53 0.71 -2.69
C VAL A 25 11.06 -0.37 -1.75
N ARG A 26 11.61 0.06 -0.62
CA ARG A 26 12.08 -0.86 0.41
C ARG A 26 10.91 -1.43 1.19
N ARG A 27 11.10 -2.63 1.74
CA ARG A 27 10.09 -3.28 2.58
C ARG A 27 9.62 -2.37 3.71
N GLU A 28 10.56 -1.68 4.36
CA GLU A 28 10.24 -0.77 5.47
C GLU A 28 9.23 0.30 5.07
N THR A 29 9.33 0.79 3.82
CA THR A 29 8.37 1.77 3.33
C THR A 29 6.96 1.19 3.32
N ILE A 30 6.81 -0.06 2.89
CA ILE A 30 5.51 -0.73 2.91
C ILE A 30 5.03 -0.94 4.36
N VAL A 31 5.94 -1.33 5.25
CA VAL A 31 5.59 -1.50 6.67
C VAL A 31 5.01 -0.21 7.25
N PHE A 32 5.70 0.91 7.05
CA PHE A 32 5.23 2.21 7.57
C PHE A 32 3.96 2.67 6.87
N LEU A 33 3.86 2.40 5.57
CA LEU A 33 2.67 2.74 4.81
C LEU A 33 1.44 2.01 5.36
N GLU A 34 1.58 0.73 5.66
CA GLU A 34 0.48 -0.08 6.22
C GLU A 34 0.06 0.41 7.61
N GLN A 35 1.01 0.97 8.36
CA GLN A 35 0.72 1.51 9.68
C GLN A 35 0.11 2.91 9.65
N GLY A 36 -0.01 3.49 8.47
CA GLY A 36 -0.51 4.86 8.33
C GLY A 36 0.48 5.92 8.78
N LYS A 37 1.75 5.57 8.90
CA LYS A 37 2.80 6.47 9.41
C LYS A 37 3.62 7.14 8.31
N TYR A 38 3.28 6.90 7.07
CA TYR A 38 4.02 7.42 5.94
C TYR A 38 3.04 7.90 4.88
N ASN A 39 3.18 9.15 4.47
CA ASN A 39 2.36 9.72 3.41
C ASN A 39 3.02 9.43 2.07
N PRO A 40 2.47 8.54 1.27
CA PRO A 40 3.10 8.20 -0.01
C PRO A 40 2.95 9.34 -1.02
N SER A 41 3.88 9.40 -1.98
CA SER A 41 3.67 10.23 -3.15
C SER A 41 2.43 9.72 -3.89
N LEU A 42 1.83 10.58 -4.69
CA LEU A 42 0.67 10.17 -5.50
C LEU A 42 1.04 8.99 -6.40
N LYS A 43 2.24 9.01 -6.98
CA LYS A 43 2.69 7.93 -7.86
C LYS A 43 2.82 6.61 -7.10
N LEU A 44 3.40 6.64 -5.90
CA LEU A 44 3.52 5.41 -5.10
C LEU A 44 2.14 4.87 -4.72
N ALA A 45 1.25 5.76 -4.27
CA ALA A 45 -0.11 5.36 -3.92
C ALA A 45 -0.82 4.72 -5.11
N TYR A 46 -0.68 5.31 -6.28
CA TYR A 46 -1.27 4.78 -7.51
C TYR A 46 -0.69 3.41 -7.85
N ASN A 47 0.65 3.26 -7.77
CA ASN A 47 1.29 1.99 -8.11
C ASN A 47 0.90 0.88 -7.14
N VAL A 48 0.79 1.19 -5.86
CA VAL A 48 0.34 0.22 -4.85
C VAL A 48 -1.08 -0.22 -5.16
N ALA A 49 -1.98 0.72 -5.41
CA ALA A 49 -3.36 0.40 -5.73
C ALA A 49 -3.46 -0.46 -6.98
N LYS A 50 -2.67 -0.14 -8.00
CA LYS A 50 -2.67 -0.88 -9.25
C LYS A 50 -2.21 -2.32 -9.07
N VAL A 51 -1.13 -2.53 -8.33
CA VAL A 51 -0.62 -3.88 -8.04
C VAL A 51 -1.66 -4.67 -7.26
N LEU A 52 -2.34 -4.02 -6.32
CA LEU A 52 -3.35 -4.67 -5.48
C LEU A 52 -4.72 -4.77 -6.16
N LYS A 53 -4.81 -4.31 -7.41
CA LYS A 53 -6.04 -4.39 -8.21
C LYS A 53 -7.21 -3.66 -7.55
N THR A 54 -6.95 -2.46 -7.06
CA THR A 54 -7.93 -1.64 -6.38
C THR A 54 -7.68 -0.17 -6.69
N THR A 55 -8.32 0.72 -5.95
CA THR A 55 -8.18 2.17 -6.13
C THR A 55 -7.56 2.80 -4.89
N ILE A 56 -7.01 4.01 -5.07
CA ILE A 56 -6.38 4.74 -3.96
C ILE A 56 -7.39 4.95 -2.83
N ASP A 57 -8.59 5.37 -3.15
CA ASP A 57 -9.60 5.68 -2.14
C ASP A 57 -10.15 4.44 -1.42
N GLU A 58 -9.96 3.26 -1.98
CA GLU A 58 -10.33 2.03 -1.30
C GLU A 58 -9.28 1.58 -0.29
N ILE A 59 -8.01 1.86 -0.54
CA ILE A 59 -6.94 1.37 0.33
C ILE A 59 -6.38 2.43 1.28
N PHE A 60 -6.53 3.71 0.97
CA PHE A 60 -6.09 4.79 1.85
C PHE A 60 -7.32 5.52 2.40
N ILE A 61 -7.50 5.46 3.71
CA ILE A 61 -8.70 5.99 4.36
C ILE A 61 -8.32 7.15 5.27
N PHE A 62 -8.90 8.31 5.00
CA PHE A 62 -8.67 9.51 5.79
C PHE A 62 -9.89 9.75 6.70
N ASP A 63 -9.61 10.02 7.96
CA ASP A 63 -10.63 10.13 9.01
C ASP A 63 -10.93 11.59 9.37
N ASP A 64 -10.88 12.48 8.45
CA ASP A 64 -11.15 13.90 8.73
C ASP A 64 -12.61 14.28 8.50
#